data_ea5ed5418fb21fd2e728bbf13abab843
#
_entry.id   ea5ed5418fb21fd2e728bbf13abab843
#
_cell.length_a   1.000
_cell.length_b   1.000
_cell.length_c   1.000
_cell.angle_alpha   90.00
_cell.angle_beta   90.00
_cell.angle_gamma   90.00
#
_symmetry.space_group_name_H-M   'P 1'
#
loop_
_entity.id
_entity.type
_entity.pdbx_description
1 polymer ?
#
loop_
_entity_poly.entity_id
_entity_poly.type
_entity_poly.pdbx_seq_one_letter_code
_entity_poly.pdbx_strand_id
1 'polypeptide(L)'
;MEIARAAAALFVRQGLRATRAEDIAQAAGIAPRTFYRYFASKEEAVAPLYAAGAQRWTQAVREAPASLGVLEALRHAVRETLTPGFGVSASAWEWVRTLIRLADASPALRKVWAEVCQAEEGALAEILAHRLSTHARQAAAVGEPDDSAGSSRTDECGDAHDNVSHPDPDPDPNPDPNPDPDPNPDPDPDPDQHPGPAPDAGPASPPDPAPDAGPASPPDPAAPTSTPAPPRLRFAAAVAGAAIRVAVESWAATTEPPTGANGPATLALHNLDALAHFTWEEAD
;
A
#
# COMPACT_ATOMS: atom_id res chain seq x y z
N MET A 1 -7.69 -4.43 -9.61
CA MET A 1 -7.45 -2.97 -9.71
C MET A 1 -8.23 -2.31 -10.84
N GLU A 2 -8.38 -2.93 -12.02
CA GLU A 2 -9.11 -2.32 -13.15
C GLU A 2 -10.58 -2.02 -12.85
N ILE A 3 -11.31 -2.97 -12.27
CA ILE A 3 -12.71 -2.75 -11.85
C ILE A 3 -12.82 -1.55 -10.91
N ALA A 4 -11.91 -1.43 -9.96
CA ALA A 4 -11.91 -0.35 -8.99
C ALA A 4 -11.66 1.02 -9.65
N ARG A 5 -10.74 1.08 -10.63
CA ARG A 5 -10.49 2.30 -11.41
C ARG A 5 -11.69 2.67 -12.28
N ALA A 6 -12.34 1.69 -12.93
CA ALA A 6 -13.55 1.89 -13.71
C ALA A 6 -14.70 2.44 -12.84
N ALA A 7 -14.91 1.85 -11.66
CA ALA A 7 -15.91 2.31 -10.70
C ALA A 7 -15.66 3.74 -10.26
N ALA A 8 -14.44 4.06 -9.82
CA ALA A 8 -14.08 5.40 -9.39
C ALA A 8 -14.22 6.43 -10.51
N ALA A 9 -13.79 6.11 -11.74
CA ALA A 9 -13.95 6.98 -12.89
C ALA A 9 -15.42 7.26 -13.23
N LEU A 10 -16.29 6.26 -13.14
CA LEU A 10 -17.73 6.42 -13.35
C LEU A 10 -18.38 7.25 -12.23
N PHE A 11 -18.03 7.01 -10.97
CA PHE A 11 -18.53 7.80 -9.84
C PHE A 11 -18.17 9.29 -9.97
N VAL A 12 -16.97 9.60 -10.45
CA VAL A 12 -16.54 10.99 -10.68
C VAL A 12 -17.28 11.62 -11.87
N ARG A 13 -17.43 10.89 -12.98
CA ARG A 13 -18.02 11.46 -14.21
C ARG A 13 -19.52 11.68 -14.15
N GLN A 14 -20.26 10.71 -13.62
CA GLN A 14 -21.74 10.72 -13.68
C GLN A 14 -22.38 10.65 -12.28
N GLY A 15 -21.57 10.56 -11.23
CA GLY A 15 -22.04 10.48 -9.85
C GLY A 15 -22.39 9.06 -9.41
N LEU A 16 -22.33 8.85 -8.10
CA LEU A 16 -22.56 7.53 -7.49
C LEU A 16 -23.98 7.00 -7.78
N ARG A 17 -25.01 7.88 -7.71
CA ARG A 17 -26.40 7.45 -7.88
C ARG A 17 -26.71 6.99 -9.30
N ALA A 18 -26.16 7.65 -10.31
CA ALA A 18 -26.39 7.32 -11.71
C ALA A 18 -25.58 6.10 -12.20
N THR A 19 -24.51 5.74 -11.49
CA THR A 19 -23.66 4.60 -11.85
C THR A 19 -24.28 3.29 -11.39
N ARG A 20 -24.39 2.32 -12.29
CA ARG A 20 -24.83 0.95 -12.00
C ARG A 20 -23.66 0.00 -11.96
N ALA A 21 -23.81 -1.14 -11.30
CA ALA A 21 -22.79 -2.19 -11.28
C ALA A 21 -22.50 -2.76 -12.69
N GLU A 22 -23.54 -2.81 -13.53
CA GLU A 22 -23.44 -3.25 -14.93
C GLU A 22 -22.57 -2.28 -15.76
N ASP A 23 -22.69 -0.96 -15.51
CA ASP A 23 -21.89 0.06 -16.19
C ASP A 23 -20.39 -0.10 -15.81
N ILE A 24 -20.13 -0.41 -14.54
CA ILE A 24 -18.76 -0.68 -14.06
C ILE A 24 -18.20 -1.96 -14.69
N ALA A 25 -19.00 -3.02 -14.74
CA ALA A 25 -18.61 -4.28 -15.35
C ALA A 25 -18.27 -4.08 -16.84
N GLN A 26 -19.13 -3.36 -17.57
CA GLN A 26 -18.90 -3.03 -18.97
C GLN A 26 -17.62 -2.19 -19.16
N ALA A 27 -17.42 -1.15 -18.35
CA ALA A 27 -16.25 -0.29 -18.43
C ALA A 27 -14.94 -1.04 -18.08
N ALA A 28 -15.03 -2.10 -17.26
CA ALA A 28 -13.91 -2.97 -16.91
C ALA A 28 -13.75 -4.17 -17.85
N GLY A 29 -14.56 -4.29 -18.90
CA GLY A 29 -14.48 -5.38 -19.87
C GLY A 29 -14.86 -6.75 -19.30
N ILE A 30 -15.73 -6.82 -18.28
CA ILE A 30 -16.15 -8.08 -17.63
C ILE A 30 -17.68 -8.25 -17.69
N ALA A 31 -18.13 -9.51 -17.58
CA ALA A 31 -19.56 -9.76 -17.46
C ALA A 31 -20.11 -9.29 -16.10
N PRO A 32 -21.38 -8.81 -16.02
CA PRO A 32 -22.00 -8.41 -14.74
C PRO A 32 -21.98 -9.52 -13.68
N ARG A 33 -22.17 -10.77 -14.06
CA ARG A 33 -22.07 -11.91 -13.14
C ARG A 33 -20.66 -12.02 -12.52
N THR A 34 -19.61 -11.68 -13.28
CA THR A 34 -18.24 -11.67 -12.79
C THR A 34 -18.03 -10.54 -11.76
N PHE A 35 -18.63 -9.38 -12.00
CA PHE A 35 -18.61 -8.29 -11.03
C PHE A 35 -19.18 -8.72 -9.67
N TYR A 36 -20.40 -9.27 -9.66
CA TYR A 36 -21.07 -9.72 -8.43
C TYR A 36 -20.41 -10.90 -7.72
N ARG A 37 -19.50 -11.60 -8.38
CA ARG A 37 -18.66 -12.61 -7.73
C ARG A 37 -17.58 -11.99 -6.85
N TYR A 38 -17.12 -10.77 -7.16
CA TYR A 38 -16.06 -10.07 -6.43
C TYR A 38 -16.59 -9.02 -5.45
N PHE A 39 -17.71 -8.40 -5.75
CA PHE A 39 -18.24 -7.28 -4.98
C PHE A 39 -19.74 -7.47 -4.75
N ALA A 40 -20.20 -7.32 -3.51
CA ALA A 40 -21.61 -7.38 -3.17
C ALA A 40 -22.36 -6.10 -3.59
N SER A 41 -21.65 -4.97 -3.68
CA SER A 41 -22.21 -3.68 -4.11
C SER A 41 -21.25 -2.93 -5.03
N LYS A 42 -21.78 -1.94 -5.75
CA LYS A 42 -20.95 -1.06 -6.59
C LYS A 42 -19.99 -0.19 -5.75
N GLU A 43 -20.38 0.14 -4.53
CA GLU A 43 -19.59 0.92 -3.59
C GLU A 43 -18.35 0.15 -3.12
N GLU A 44 -18.46 -1.16 -2.93
CA GLU A 44 -17.32 -2.01 -2.58
C GLU A 44 -16.27 -2.10 -3.67
N ALA A 45 -16.64 -1.85 -4.92
CA ALA A 45 -15.72 -1.90 -6.05
C ALA A 45 -14.53 -0.93 -5.93
N VAL A 46 -14.64 0.15 -5.14
CA VAL A 46 -13.54 1.11 -4.90
C VAL A 46 -12.66 0.74 -3.69
N ALA A 47 -13.05 -0.23 -2.86
CA ALA A 47 -12.27 -0.68 -1.70
C ALA A 47 -10.80 -0.98 -2.04
N PRO A 48 -10.46 -1.64 -3.17
CA PRO A 48 -9.06 -1.89 -3.53
C PRO A 48 -8.22 -0.62 -3.73
N LEU A 49 -8.83 0.52 -4.12
CA LEU A 49 -8.11 1.79 -4.25
C LEU A 49 -7.79 2.40 -2.88
N TYR A 50 -8.75 2.36 -1.96
CA TYR A 50 -8.53 2.78 -0.58
C TYR A 50 -7.48 1.91 0.11
N ALA A 51 -7.60 0.59 -0.04
CA ALA A 51 -6.66 -0.37 0.53
C ALA A 51 -5.22 -0.15 0.02
N ALA A 52 -5.05 0.11 -1.28
CA ALA A 52 -3.72 0.36 -1.84
C ALA A 52 -3.02 1.58 -1.22
N GLY A 53 -3.77 2.63 -0.86
CA GLY A 53 -3.24 3.80 -0.15
C GLY A 53 -2.82 3.46 1.27
N ALA A 54 -3.71 2.80 2.02
CA ALA A 54 -3.48 2.41 3.40
C ALA A 54 -2.33 1.38 3.53
N GLN A 55 -2.29 0.38 2.65
CA GLN A 55 -1.21 -0.62 2.60
C GLN A 55 0.16 -0.01 2.29
N ARG A 56 0.21 1.03 1.44
CA ARG A 56 1.48 1.71 1.17
C ARG A 56 2.06 2.33 2.44
N TRP A 57 1.23 2.95 3.27
CA TRP A 57 1.68 3.52 4.53
C TRP A 57 2.11 2.44 5.54
N THR A 58 1.32 1.41 5.75
CA THR A 58 1.66 0.31 6.66
C THR A 58 2.93 -0.42 6.21
N GLN A 59 3.12 -0.57 4.90
CA GLN A 59 4.34 -1.14 4.33
C GLN A 59 5.56 -0.22 4.58
N ALA A 60 5.43 1.09 4.43
CA ALA A 60 6.51 2.03 4.74
C ALA A 60 6.88 1.99 6.24
N VAL A 61 5.91 1.78 7.15
CA VAL A 61 6.21 1.56 8.57
C VAL A 61 7.01 0.25 8.76
N ARG A 62 6.66 -0.81 8.04
CA ARG A 62 7.37 -2.09 8.11
C ARG A 62 8.81 -1.95 7.63
N GLU A 63 9.03 -1.23 6.53
CA GLU A 63 10.31 -1.05 5.85
C GLU A 63 11.18 0.06 6.46
N ALA A 64 10.64 0.88 7.34
CA ALA A 64 11.39 1.93 8.03
C ALA A 64 12.64 1.36 8.71
N PRO A 65 13.78 2.09 8.71
CA PRO A 65 15.02 1.62 9.30
C PRO A 65 14.83 0.98 10.68
N ALA A 66 15.46 -0.16 10.92
CA ALA A 66 15.33 -0.90 12.18
C ALA A 66 15.87 -0.14 13.40
N SER A 67 16.74 0.85 13.17
CA SER A 67 17.29 1.73 14.21
C SER A 67 16.28 2.77 14.71
N LEU A 68 15.19 3.00 13.97
CA LEU A 68 14.17 3.97 14.38
C LEU A 68 13.23 3.36 15.43
N GLY A 69 13.03 4.07 16.53
CA GLY A 69 11.95 3.75 17.45
C GLY A 69 10.57 3.81 16.78
N VAL A 70 9.56 3.23 17.41
CA VAL A 70 8.22 3.06 16.80
C VAL A 70 7.65 4.39 16.31
N LEU A 71 7.64 5.45 17.13
CA LEU A 71 7.09 6.74 16.73
C LEU A 71 7.85 7.36 15.54
N GLU A 72 9.18 7.25 15.54
CA GLU A 72 9.99 7.76 14.43
C GLU A 72 9.78 6.95 13.15
N ALA A 73 9.55 5.64 13.25
CA ALA A 73 9.18 4.81 12.10
C ALA A 73 7.81 5.23 11.51
N LEU A 74 6.82 5.54 12.36
CA LEU A 74 5.53 6.08 11.92
C LEU A 74 5.70 7.44 11.22
N ARG A 75 6.49 8.35 11.79
CA ARG A 75 6.79 9.65 11.20
C ARG A 75 7.56 9.52 9.88
N HIS A 76 8.51 8.60 9.81
CA HIS A 76 9.25 8.28 8.59
C HIS A 76 8.30 7.84 7.48
N ALA A 77 7.44 6.88 7.76
CA ALA A 77 6.44 6.38 6.80
C ALA A 77 5.48 7.48 6.31
N VAL A 78 5.08 8.42 7.17
CA VAL A 78 4.27 9.58 6.77
C VAL A 78 5.03 10.46 5.77
N ARG A 79 6.30 10.77 6.04
CA ARG A 79 7.11 11.59 5.13
C ARG A 79 7.28 10.92 3.77
N GLU A 80 7.49 9.62 3.76
CA GLU A 80 7.69 8.83 2.55
C GLU A 80 6.41 8.71 1.72
N THR A 81 5.26 8.50 2.35
CA THR A 81 4.02 8.17 1.64
C THR A 81 3.08 9.34 1.40
N LEU A 82 3.09 10.34 2.27
CA LEU A 82 2.18 11.49 2.19
C LEU A 82 2.84 12.77 1.69
N THR A 83 4.16 12.78 1.43
CA THR A 83 4.83 13.93 0.83
C THR A 83 4.80 13.80 -0.69
N PRO A 84 4.28 14.80 -1.42
CA PRO A 84 4.31 14.80 -2.88
C PRO A 84 5.75 14.76 -3.42
N GLY A 85 5.96 14.00 -4.50
CA GLY A 85 7.30 13.81 -5.08
C GLY A 85 8.02 12.55 -4.61
N PHE A 86 7.60 11.93 -3.51
CA PHE A 86 8.10 10.63 -3.06
C PHE A 86 7.12 9.52 -3.48
N GLY A 87 7.09 9.21 -4.78
CA GLY A 87 6.31 8.07 -5.29
C GLY A 87 4.84 8.33 -5.64
N VAL A 88 4.30 9.52 -5.39
CA VAL A 88 2.93 9.91 -5.75
C VAL A 88 2.96 11.18 -6.60
N SER A 89 2.47 11.10 -7.83
CA SER A 89 2.39 12.25 -8.74
C SER A 89 1.33 13.27 -8.29
N ALA A 90 1.43 14.51 -8.75
CA ALA A 90 0.44 15.55 -8.45
C ALA A 90 -0.98 15.15 -8.91
N SER A 91 -1.11 14.50 -10.06
CA SER A 91 -2.39 14.00 -10.56
C SER A 91 -2.96 12.88 -9.68
N ALA A 92 -2.10 12.04 -9.07
CA ALA A 92 -2.56 11.01 -8.13
C ALA A 92 -3.11 11.63 -6.84
N TRP A 93 -2.57 12.76 -6.38
CA TRP A 93 -3.11 13.48 -5.22
C TRP A 93 -4.51 14.05 -5.46
N GLU A 94 -4.80 14.56 -6.66
CA GLU A 94 -6.16 14.97 -7.01
C GLU A 94 -7.13 13.78 -7.05
N TRP A 95 -6.66 12.62 -7.47
CA TRP A 95 -7.42 11.37 -7.37
C TRP A 95 -7.73 11.00 -5.90
N VAL A 96 -6.73 11.02 -5.03
CA VAL A 96 -6.90 10.75 -3.59
C VAL A 96 -7.96 11.70 -3.01
N ARG A 97 -7.83 13.01 -3.27
CA ARG A 97 -8.82 14.00 -2.83
C ARG A 97 -10.23 13.67 -3.28
N THR A 98 -10.37 13.32 -4.55
CA THR A 98 -11.68 12.99 -5.12
C THR A 98 -12.28 11.74 -4.49
N LEU A 99 -11.49 10.69 -4.28
CA LEU A 99 -11.94 9.45 -3.65
C LEU A 99 -12.36 9.67 -2.19
N ILE A 100 -11.62 10.46 -1.42
CA ILE A 100 -11.97 10.78 -0.03
C ILE A 100 -13.25 11.62 0.04
N ARG A 101 -13.39 12.62 -0.83
CA ARG A 101 -14.63 13.41 -0.92
C ARG A 101 -15.85 12.56 -1.30
N LEU A 102 -15.67 11.59 -2.19
CA LEU A 102 -16.73 10.63 -2.52
C LEU A 102 -17.13 9.79 -1.31
N ALA A 103 -16.16 9.35 -0.51
CA ALA A 103 -16.45 8.64 0.73
C ALA A 103 -17.22 9.52 1.72
N ASP A 104 -16.87 10.79 1.84
CA ASP A 104 -17.57 11.74 2.71
C ASP A 104 -19.01 12.04 2.24
N ALA A 105 -19.22 12.11 0.93
CA ALA A 105 -20.52 12.41 0.33
C ALA A 105 -21.53 11.24 0.40
N SER A 106 -21.12 10.01 0.70
CA SER A 106 -21.97 8.82 0.68
C SER A 106 -21.77 7.94 1.92
N PRO A 107 -22.83 7.68 2.71
CA PRO A 107 -22.75 6.76 3.86
C PRO A 107 -22.24 5.36 3.47
N ALA A 108 -22.61 4.85 2.30
CA ALA A 108 -22.18 3.54 1.82
C ALA A 108 -20.67 3.52 1.50
N LEU A 109 -20.15 4.55 0.83
CA LEU A 109 -18.72 4.68 0.58
C LEU A 109 -17.92 4.96 1.85
N ARG A 110 -18.48 5.74 2.78
CA ARG A 110 -17.88 5.98 4.10
C ARG A 110 -17.72 4.68 4.89
N LYS A 111 -18.71 3.79 4.81
CA LYS A 111 -18.61 2.46 5.40
C LYS A 111 -17.44 1.67 4.80
N VAL A 112 -17.34 1.61 3.47
CA VAL A 112 -16.23 0.92 2.77
C VAL A 112 -14.88 1.51 3.17
N TRP A 113 -14.76 2.83 3.24
CA TRP A 113 -13.54 3.52 3.70
C TRP A 113 -13.18 3.16 5.14
N ALA A 114 -14.17 3.17 6.05
CA ALA A 114 -13.96 2.82 7.46
C ALA A 114 -13.52 1.36 7.63
N GLU A 115 -14.12 0.42 6.89
CA GLU A 115 -13.75 -0.99 6.92
C GLU A 115 -12.32 -1.23 6.45
N VAL A 116 -11.88 -0.53 5.39
CA VAL A 116 -10.48 -0.58 4.93
C VAL A 116 -9.53 -0.03 6.00
N CYS A 117 -9.84 1.12 6.59
CA CYS A 117 -9.01 1.69 7.66
C CYS A 117 -8.89 0.74 8.86
N GLN A 118 -9.99 0.12 9.26
CA GLN A 118 -10.01 -0.84 10.39
C GLN A 118 -9.18 -2.10 10.08
N ALA A 119 -9.24 -2.61 8.87
CA ALA A 119 -8.43 -3.76 8.47
C ALA A 119 -6.92 -3.45 8.55
N GLU A 120 -6.52 -2.26 8.13
CA GLU A 120 -5.12 -1.83 8.18
C GLU A 120 -4.62 -1.51 9.60
N GLU A 121 -5.50 -1.11 10.52
CA GLU A 121 -5.16 -0.96 11.94
C GLU A 121 -4.69 -2.29 12.55
N GLY A 122 -5.33 -3.41 12.17
CA GLY A 122 -4.91 -4.76 12.57
C GLY A 122 -3.51 -5.10 12.06
N ALA A 123 -3.27 -4.88 10.76
CA ALA A 123 -1.97 -5.12 10.15
C ALA A 123 -0.87 -4.24 10.78
N LEU A 124 -1.18 -2.97 11.06
CA LEU A 124 -0.26 -2.07 11.73
C LEU A 124 0.09 -2.56 13.14
N ALA A 125 -0.88 -3.03 13.92
CA ALA A 125 -0.61 -3.55 15.27
C ALA A 125 0.39 -4.72 15.25
N GLU A 126 0.30 -5.62 14.28
CA GLU A 126 1.26 -6.72 14.10
C GLU A 126 2.65 -6.21 13.70
N ILE A 127 2.71 -5.20 12.82
CA ILE A 127 3.98 -4.56 12.44
C ILE A 127 4.66 -3.92 13.65
N LEU A 128 3.89 -3.20 14.48
CA LEU A 128 4.42 -2.56 15.69
C LEU A 128 4.93 -3.61 16.68
N ALA A 129 4.20 -4.70 16.91
CA ALA A 129 4.65 -5.81 17.75
C ALA A 129 5.97 -6.42 17.25
N HIS A 130 6.08 -6.64 15.95
CA HIS A 130 7.31 -7.16 15.34
C HIS A 130 8.49 -6.20 15.51
N ARG A 131 8.30 -4.91 15.29
CA ARG A 131 9.36 -3.91 15.47
C ARG A 131 9.85 -3.84 16.89
N LEU A 132 8.96 -3.82 17.88
CA LEU A 132 9.33 -3.81 19.29
C LEU A 132 10.13 -5.06 19.68
N SER A 133 9.69 -6.25 19.27
CA SER A 133 10.40 -7.49 19.56
C SER A 133 11.79 -7.55 18.89
N THR A 134 11.96 -6.89 17.75
CA THR A 134 13.25 -6.78 17.07
C THR A 134 14.18 -5.80 17.79
N HIS A 135 13.65 -4.65 18.20
CA HIS A 135 14.41 -3.68 19.00
C HIS A 135 14.90 -4.28 20.33
N ALA A 136 14.03 -4.98 21.05
CA ALA A 136 14.38 -5.64 22.31
C ALA A 136 15.51 -6.67 22.11
N ARG A 137 15.44 -7.48 21.06
CA ARG A 137 16.50 -8.45 20.73
C ARG A 137 17.84 -7.79 20.37
N GLN A 138 17.81 -6.67 19.64
CA GLN A 138 19.02 -5.91 19.30
C GLN A 138 19.65 -5.28 20.55
N ALA A 139 18.84 -4.71 21.43
CA ALA A 139 19.32 -4.15 22.69
C ALA A 139 19.97 -5.22 23.58
N ALA A 140 19.38 -6.40 23.67
CA ALA A 140 19.94 -7.53 24.41
C ALA A 140 21.28 -8.01 23.83
N ALA A 141 21.41 -8.06 22.50
CA ALA A 141 22.64 -8.49 21.81
C ALA A 141 23.81 -7.50 21.98
N VAL A 142 23.52 -6.22 22.20
CA VAL A 142 24.55 -5.17 22.43
C VAL A 142 24.99 -5.15 23.91
N GLY A 143 24.16 -5.67 24.82
CA GLY A 143 24.39 -5.65 26.27
C GLY A 143 25.22 -6.81 26.82
N GLU A 144 25.63 -7.79 26.01
CA GLU A 144 26.58 -8.83 26.49
C GLU A 144 27.99 -8.27 26.42
N PRO A 145 28.64 -8.03 27.58
CA PRO A 145 30.06 -7.70 27.58
C PRO A 145 30.86 -8.94 27.11
N ASP A 146 31.73 -8.72 26.12
CA ASP A 146 32.72 -9.73 25.68
C ASP A 146 33.71 -9.99 26.83
N ASP A 147 33.39 -10.99 27.67
CA ASP A 147 34.22 -11.46 28.77
C ASP A 147 35.40 -12.36 28.27
N SER A 148 35.76 -12.26 27.01
CA SER A 148 36.83 -13.04 26.37
C SER A 148 38.12 -12.25 26.17
N ALA A 149 38.46 -11.27 27.04
CA ALA A 149 39.77 -10.65 27.02
C ALA A 149 40.55 -11.03 28.26
N GLY A 150 40.95 -12.29 28.34
CA GLY A 150 41.89 -12.81 29.29
C GLY A 150 43.17 -13.28 28.62
N SER A 151 44.25 -12.48 28.78
CA SER A 151 45.65 -12.90 28.77
C SER A 151 46.36 -13.15 27.43
N SER A 152 47.24 -12.24 27.03
CA SER A 152 48.70 -12.48 26.99
C SER A 152 49.45 -11.32 26.33
N ARG A 153 50.22 -10.63 27.12
CA ARG A 153 51.62 -10.14 26.95
C ARG A 153 52.26 -10.27 25.56
N THR A 154 52.90 -9.24 25.15
CA THR A 154 54.25 -8.70 25.19
C THR A 154 54.67 -8.14 23.85
N ASP A 155 55.20 -6.91 23.94
CA ASP A 155 56.35 -6.33 23.27
C ASP A 155 56.53 -6.46 21.73
N GLU A 156 56.60 -5.38 21.04
CA GLU A 156 57.84 -4.72 20.62
C GLU A 156 57.60 -3.57 19.62
N CYS A 157 58.47 -2.60 19.71
CA CYS A 157 58.65 -1.41 18.90
C CYS A 157 58.80 -1.63 17.40
N GLY A 158 58.51 -0.60 16.61
CA GLY A 158 59.07 -0.48 15.26
C GLY A 158 58.42 0.57 14.39
N ASP A 159 58.94 1.79 14.45
CA ASP A 159 59.17 2.82 13.42
C ASP A 159 58.27 2.98 12.20
N ALA A 160 57.83 4.22 12.11
CA ALA A 160 57.75 5.16 10.99
C ALA A 160 57.86 4.62 9.54
N HIS A 161 56.93 5.06 8.71
CA HIS A 161 57.23 5.86 7.51
C HIS A 161 55.98 6.49 6.88
N ASP A 162 56.12 7.79 6.65
CA ASP A 162 55.37 8.64 5.71
C ASP A 162 55.15 7.95 4.35
N ASN A 163 53.98 8.13 3.77
CA ASN A 163 53.95 8.61 2.40
C ASN A 163 52.60 9.24 2.02
N VAL A 164 52.68 10.48 1.64
CA VAL A 164 51.79 11.35 0.92
C VAL A 164 51.61 10.84 -0.51
N SER A 165 50.38 10.83 -1.03
CA SER A 165 50.09 11.29 -2.40
C SER A 165 48.62 11.16 -2.72
N HIS A 166 47.98 12.30 -2.95
CA HIS A 166 46.88 12.49 -3.89
C HIS A 166 47.36 12.22 -5.34
N PRO A 167 46.53 11.97 -6.33
CA PRO A 167 45.44 12.88 -6.75
C PRO A 167 44.15 12.23 -7.26
N ASP A 168 43.11 13.02 -7.33
CA ASP A 168 41.86 12.80 -8.02
C ASP A 168 42.02 12.45 -9.52
N PRO A 169 41.04 11.78 -10.11
CA PRO A 169 40.67 12.08 -11.46
C PRO A 169 39.22 12.59 -11.59
N ASP A 170 39.09 13.65 -12.38
CA ASP A 170 37.89 14.29 -12.86
C ASP A 170 36.89 13.32 -13.51
N PRO A 171 35.60 13.55 -13.38
CA PRO A 171 34.59 12.90 -14.19
C PRO A 171 34.34 13.69 -15.46
N ASP A 172 34.50 13.06 -16.60
CA ASP A 172 34.09 13.58 -17.90
C ASP A 172 32.59 13.32 -18.16
N PRO A 173 31.84 14.32 -18.59
CA PRO A 173 30.42 14.21 -18.84
C PRO A 173 30.16 14.05 -20.33
N ASN A 174 29.35 13.16 -20.74
CA ASN A 174 28.30 13.33 -21.74
C ASN A 174 27.74 12.02 -22.29
N PRO A 175 26.50 11.70 -22.08
CA PRO A 175 25.79 10.85 -23.00
C PRO A 175 24.86 11.68 -23.89
N ASP A 176 25.04 11.56 -25.19
CA ASP A 176 24.19 12.07 -26.25
C ASP A 176 22.75 11.61 -26.10
N PRO A 177 21.79 12.51 -26.23
CA PRO A 177 20.39 12.14 -26.33
C PRO A 177 19.97 12.11 -27.80
N ASN A 178 19.74 10.95 -28.35
CA ASN A 178 18.82 10.85 -29.49
C ASN A 178 18.24 9.43 -29.62
N PRO A 179 16.97 9.21 -29.39
CA PRO A 179 16.21 8.23 -30.13
C PRO A 179 15.18 8.92 -31.02
N ASP A 180 15.33 8.75 -32.31
CA ASP A 180 14.32 9.07 -33.31
C ASP A 180 13.05 8.27 -33.09
N PRO A 181 11.88 8.90 -33.15
CA PRO A 181 10.61 8.18 -33.20
C PRO A 181 10.24 7.89 -34.65
N ASP A 182 10.16 6.65 -35.02
CA ASP A 182 9.55 6.22 -36.26
C ASP A 182 8.09 5.79 -36.00
N PRO A 183 7.10 6.54 -36.45
CA PRO A 183 5.71 6.09 -36.42
C PRO A 183 5.30 5.59 -37.80
N ASN A 184 5.27 4.30 -37.99
CA ASN A 184 4.58 3.74 -39.14
C ASN A 184 3.19 3.21 -38.69
N PRO A 185 2.09 3.83 -39.08
CA PRO A 185 0.78 3.30 -38.80
C PRO A 185 0.44 2.16 -39.78
N ASP A 186 0.09 1.01 -39.24
CA ASP A 186 -0.45 -0.13 -39.97
C ASP A 186 -1.77 0.23 -40.66
N PRO A 187 -2.03 -0.38 -41.82
CA PRO A 187 -3.16 -0.03 -42.68
C PRO A 187 -4.49 -0.56 -42.17
N ASP A 188 -5.54 0.20 -42.48
CA ASP A 188 -6.95 -0.06 -42.23
C ASP A 188 -7.43 -1.47 -42.62
N PRO A 189 -8.34 -2.08 -41.83
CA PRO A 189 -8.96 -3.35 -42.21
C PRO A 189 -10.01 -3.14 -43.32
N ASP A 190 -9.92 -4.00 -44.29
CA ASP A 190 -10.76 -4.14 -45.47
C ASP A 190 -12.27 -4.35 -45.11
N PRO A 191 -13.21 -3.53 -45.65
CA PRO A 191 -14.63 -3.59 -45.27
C PRO A 191 -15.46 -4.70 -45.93
N ASP A 192 -14.88 -5.66 -46.69
CA ASP A 192 -15.64 -6.60 -47.50
C ASP A 192 -15.60 -8.09 -47.02
N GLN A 193 -15.56 -8.34 -45.71
CA GLN A 193 -15.82 -9.71 -45.23
C GLN A 193 -17.24 -9.87 -44.68
N HIS A 194 -18.15 -10.26 -45.56
CA HIS A 194 -19.46 -10.79 -45.19
C HIS A 194 -19.33 -12.14 -44.47
N PRO A 195 -19.96 -12.32 -43.30
CA PRO A 195 -20.05 -13.63 -42.67
C PRO A 195 -21.02 -14.53 -43.43
N GLY A 196 -20.54 -15.70 -43.81
CA GLY A 196 -21.35 -16.76 -44.41
C GLY A 196 -22.39 -17.33 -43.45
N PRO A 197 -23.43 -17.98 -43.95
CA PRO A 197 -24.53 -18.51 -43.13
C PRO A 197 -24.07 -19.61 -42.17
N ALA A 198 -24.58 -19.53 -40.93
CA ALA A 198 -24.33 -20.48 -39.86
C ALA A 198 -24.82 -21.91 -40.25
N PRO A 199 -24.07 -22.96 -39.89
CA PRO A 199 -24.53 -24.31 -40.02
C PRO A 199 -25.64 -24.64 -39.02
N ASP A 200 -26.62 -25.40 -39.55
CA ASP A 200 -27.83 -25.92 -38.91
C ASP A 200 -27.51 -26.64 -37.59
N ALA A 201 -28.15 -26.22 -36.49
CA ALA A 201 -28.00 -26.84 -35.18
C ALA A 201 -28.82 -28.13 -35.13
N GLY A 202 -28.12 -29.25 -35.20
CA GLY A 202 -28.69 -30.54 -34.85
C GLY A 202 -29.09 -30.63 -33.36
N PRO A 203 -30.00 -31.56 -32.99
CA PRO A 203 -30.54 -31.66 -31.63
C PRO A 203 -29.46 -31.99 -30.61
N ALA A 204 -29.43 -31.20 -29.51
CA ALA A 204 -28.52 -31.33 -28.41
C ALA A 204 -28.65 -32.71 -27.73
N SER A 205 -27.53 -33.39 -27.59
CA SER A 205 -27.40 -34.60 -26.74
C SER A 205 -27.61 -34.18 -25.26
N PRO A 206 -28.19 -35.07 -24.43
CA PRO A 206 -28.35 -34.81 -23.01
C PRO A 206 -26.99 -34.66 -22.32
N PRO A 207 -26.88 -33.81 -21.28
CA PRO A 207 -25.63 -33.61 -20.56
C PRO A 207 -25.23 -34.89 -19.82
N ASP A 208 -23.93 -35.21 -19.88
CA ASP A 208 -23.31 -36.26 -19.09
C ASP A 208 -23.53 -36.04 -17.59
N PRO A 209 -23.73 -37.12 -16.80
CA PRO A 209 -23.85 -36.99 -15.36
C PRO A 209 -22.54 -36.42 -14.78
N ALA A 210 -22.69 -35.43 -13.87
CA ALA A 210 -21.59 -34.81 -13.17
C ALA A 210 -20.69 -35.85 -12.50
N PRO A 211 -19.35 -35.70 -12.55
CA PRO A 211 -18.45 -36.57 -11.81
C PRO A 211 -18.74 -36.45 -10.30
N ASP A 212 -18.88 -37.63 -9.69
CA ASP A 212 -19.10 -37.84 -8.27
C ASP A 212 -18.11 -36.99 -7.45
N ALA A 213 -18.62 -36.05 -6.65
CA ALA A 213 -17.82 -35.28 -5.74
C ALA A 213 -17.31 -36.22 -4.64
N GLY A 214 -16.08 -36.67 -4.80
CA GLY A 214 -15.38 -37.38 -3.73
C GLY A 214 -15.39 -36.58 -2.43
N PRO A 215 -15.27 -37.22 -1.27
CA PRO A 215 -15.37 -36.57 0.01
C PRO A 215 -14.34 -35.44 0.09
N ALA A 216 -14.82 -34.23 0.45
CA ALA A 216 -13.97 -33.04 0.65
C ALA A 216 -12.84 -33.40 1.61
N SER A 217 -11.60 -33.18 1.17
CA SER A 217 -10.43 -33.29 2.05
C SER A 217 -10.64 -32.41 3.29
N PRO A 218 -10.31 -32.91 4.49
CA PRO A 218 -10.41 -32.09 5.68
C PRO A 218 -9.53 -30.83 5.50
N PRO A 219 -9.95 -29.67 6.07
CA PRO A 219 -9.17 -28.45 5.97
C PRO A 219 -7.80 -28.68 6.61
N ASP A 220 -6.77 -28.19 5.91
CA ASP A 220 -5.36 -28.26 6.33
C ASP A 220 -5.19 -27.58 7.71
N PRO A 221 -4.70 -28.29 8.74
CA PRO A 221 -4.67 -27.78 10.12
C PRO A 221 -3.46 -26.87 10.41
N ALA A 222 -2.88 -26.18 9.46
CA ALA A 222 -1.69 -25.36 9.68
C ALA A 222 -1.73 -23.97 9.03
N ALA A 223 -2.77 -23.19 9.31
CA ALA A 223 -2.57 -21.74 9.31
C ALA A 223 -1.83 -21.39 10.60
N PRO A 224 -0.66 -20.72 10.58
CA PRO A 224 -0.03 -20.25 11.80
C PRO A 224 -1.03 -19.32 12.51
N THR A 225 -1.49 -19.71 13.67
CA THR A 225 -2.28 -18.86 14.56
C THR A 225 -1.34 -17.78 15.08
N SER A 226 -1.21 -16.69 14.32
CA SER A 226 -0.54 -15.50 14.79
C SER A 226 -1.23 -15.05 16.06
N THR A 227 -0.54 -15.09 17.19
CA THR A 227 -1.08 -14.55 18.43
C THR A 227 -1.44 -13.09 18.17
N PRO A 228 -2.68 -12.66 18.43
CA PRO A 228 -3.08 -11.29 18.14
C PRO A 228 -2.22 -10.31 18.93
N ALA A 229 -1.87 -9.19 18.30
CA ALA A 229 -1.08 -8.14 18.93
C ALA A 229 -1.68 -7.73 20.29
N PRO A 230 -0.85 -7.40 21.30
CA PRO A 230 -1.31 -6.98 22.61
C PRO A 230 -2.32 -5.82 22.55
N PRO A 231 -3.30 -5.73 23.46
CA PRO A 231 -4.33 -4.69 23.44
C PRO A 231 -3.77 -3.27 23.33
N ARG A 232 -2.66 -3.01 24.01
CA ARG A 232 -1.98 -1.72 24.00
C ARG A 232 -1.45 -1.35 22.60
N LEU A 233 -0.87 -2.31 21.89
CA LEU A 233 -0.38 -2.07 20.52
C LEU A 233 -1.53 -1.92 19.53
N ARG A 234 -2.64 -2.63 19.74
CA ARG A 234 -3.86 -2.40 18.94
C ARG A 234 -4.40 -0.98 19.15
N PHE A 235 -4.41 -0.49 20.40
CA PHE A 235 -4.79 0.88 20.70
C PHE A 235 -3.85 1.89 20.01
N ALA A 236 -2.53 1.70 20.13
CA ALA A 236 -1.56 2.57 19.47
C ALA A 236 -1.70 2.57 17.94
N ALA A 237 -1.94 1.40 17.34
CA ALA A 237 -2.19 1.27 15.91
C ALA A 237 -3.46 2.01 15.47
N ALA A 238 -4.55 1.89 16.25
CA ALA A 238 -5.80 2.60 15.99
C ALA A 238 -5.62 4.12 16.09
N VAL A 239 -4.88 4.63 17.09
CA VAL A 239 -4.56 6.07 17.20
C VAL A 239 -3.70 6.53 16.03
N ALA A 240 -2.65 5.77 15.66
CA ALA A 240 -1.81 6.10 14.51
C ALA A 240 -2.61 6.08 13.19
N GLY A 241 -3.45 5.05 12.99
CA GLY A 241 -4.35 4.97 11.83
C GLY A 241 -5.32 6.14 11.76
N ALA A 242 -5.92 6.51 12.91
CA ALA A 242 -6.79 7.67 13.01
C ALA A 242 -6.05 8.99 12.72
N ALA A 243 -4.81 9.13 13.19
CA ALA A 243 -3.98 10.31 12.91
C ALA A 243 -3.78 10.54 11.41
N ILE A 244 -3.50 9.48 10.65
CA ILE A 244 -3.34 9.53 9.20
C ILE A 244 -4.69 9.78 8.50
N ARG A 245 -5.71 9.01 8.86
CA ARG A 245 -7.04 9.13 8.26
C ARG A 245 -7.60 10.53 8.41
N VAL A 246 -7.60 11.09 9.61
CA VAL A 246 -8.11 12.44 9.88
C VAL A 246 -7.30 13.51 9.13
N ALA A 247 -5.98 13.34 9.02
CA ALA A 247 -5.14 14.27 8.26
C ALA A 247 -5.52 14.29 6.76
N VAL A 248 -5.69 13.11 6.14
CA VAL A 248 -6.06 12.98 4.73
C VAL A 248 -7.47 13.48 4.48
N GLU A 249 -8.43 13.16 5.35
CA GLU A 249 -9.82 13.64 5.27
C GLU A 249 -9.89 15.16 5.42
N SER A 250 -9.19 15.72 6.42
CA SER A 250 -9.14 17.16 6.65
C SER A 250 -8.54 17.93 5.48
N TRP A 251 -7.43 17.44 4.94
CA TRP A 251 -6.84 18.02 3.73
C TRP A 251 -7.79 17.90 2.52
N ALA A 252 -8.38 16.73 2.30
CA ALA A 252 -9.25 16.50 1.16
C ALA A 252 -10.51 17.39 1.18
N ALA A 253 -10.98 17.80 2.35
CA ALA A 253 -12.09 18.74 2.50
C ALA A 253 -11.75 20.16 2.02
N THR A 254 -10.47 20.52 1.92
CA THR A 254 -9.99 21.84 1.49
C THR A 254 -9.60 21.86 0.01
N THR A 255 -9.28 23.05 -0.50
CA THR A 255 -8.67 23.26 -1.82
C THR A 255 -7.15 23.46 -1.75
N GLU A 256 -6.57 23.33 -0.57
CA GLU A 256 -5.14 23.50 -0.33
C GLU A 256 -4.30 22.48 -1.12
N PRO A 257 -3.11 22.84 -1.57
CA PRO A 257 -2.21 21.89 -2.21
C PRO A 257 -1.82 20.75 -1.26
N PRO A 258 -1.37 19.61 -1.78
CA PRO A 258 -0.92 18.50 -0.92
C PRO A 258 0.42 18.79 -0.22
N THR A 259 1.02 19.95 -0.46
CA THR A 259 2.27 20.42 0.15
C THR A 259 2.00 21.55 1.14
N GLY A 260 2.98 21.86 2.01
CA GLY A 260 2.91 22.99 2.94
C GLY A 260 2.25 22.66 4.28
N ALA A 261 1.95 23.69 5.06
CA ALA A 261 1.47 23.55 6.44
C ALA A 261 0.13 22.80 6.57
N ASN A 262 -0.74 22.93 5.59
CA ASN A 262 -2.06 22.28 5.56
C ASN A 262 -2.07 21.01 4.68
N GLY A 263 -0.91 20.55 4.22
CA GLY A 263 -0.79 19.31 3.45
C GLY A 263 -0.98 18.08 4.33
N PRO A 264 -1.37 16.93 3.72
CA PRO A 264 -1.69 15.72 4.46
C PRO A 264 -0.52 15.18 5.29
N ALA A 265 0.72 15.32 4.81
CA ALA A 265 1.92 14.92 5.56
C ALA A 265 2.10 15.74 6.83
N THR A 266 2.00 17.07 6.74
CA THR A 266 2.17 17.97 7.90
C THR A 266 1.07 17.73 8.93
N LEU A 267 -0.18 17.61 8.49
CA LEU A 267 -1.31 17.32 9.38
C LEU A 267 -1.14 15.96 10.06
N ALA A 268 -0.70 14.93 9.33
CA ALA A 268 -0.48 13.60 9.89
C ALA A 268 0.66 13.60 10.92
N LEU A 269 1.77 14.27 10.64
CA LEU A 269 2.88 14.39 11.59
C LEU A 269 2.44 15.10 12.88
N HIS A 270 1.67 16.19 12.78
CA HIS A 270 1.11 16.87 13.93
C HIS A 270 0.16 15.97 14.73
N ASN A 271 -0.71 15.24 14.05
CA ASN A 271 -1.62 14.31 14.72
C ASN A 271 -0.88 13.18 15.45
N LEU A 272 0.25 12.70 14.89
CA LEU A 272 1.10 11.68 15.53
C LEU A 272 1.78 12.16 16.81
N ASP A 273 1.84 13.46 17.05
CA ASP A 273 2.37 14.01 18.32
C ASP A 273 1.52 13.58 19.52
N ALA A 274 0.26 13.18 19.32
CA ALA A 274 -0.55 12.54 20.35
C ALA A 274 0.09 11.25 20.92
N LEU A 275 0.95 10.59 20.15
CA LEU A 275 1.69 9.40 20.57
C LEU A 275 3.09 9.70 21.15
N ALA A 276 3.49 10.96 21.25
CA ALA A 276 4.83 11.33 21.70
C ALA A 276 5.17 10.84 23.12
N HIS A 277 4.15 10.74 23.98
CA HIS A 277 4.29 10.28 25.38
C HIS A 277 3.76 8.85 25.58
N PHE A 278 3.46 8.14 24.50
CA PHE A 278 2.99 6.76 24.60
C PHE A 278 4.16 5.84 24.99
N THR A 279 3.95 5.04 26.05
CA THR A 279 4.93 4.04 26.45
C THR A 279 4.73 2.78 25.60
N TRP A 280 5.70 2.46 24.77
CA TRP A 280 5.63 1.35 23.80
C TRP A 280 5.93 0.00 24.42
N GLU A 281 6.74 -0.04 25.48
CA GLU A 281 7.08 -1.25 26.21
C GLU A 281 6.01 -1.57 27.25
N GLU A 282 5.74 -2.84 27.47
CA GLU A 282 4.91 -3.26 28.61
C GLU A 282 5.70 -2.97 29.90
N ALA A 283 5.09 -2.27 30.83
CA ALA A 283 5.62 -2.22 32.19
C ALA A 283 5.45 -3.62 32.79
N ASP A 284 6.55 -4.27 33.13
CA ASP A 284 6.59 -5.53 33.85
C ASP A 284 5.77 -5.48 35.17
#